data_a05bf08348d016691737fe9053b9940f
#
_entry.id   a05bf08348d016691737fe9053b9940f
#
_cell.length_a   1.000
_cell.length_b   1.000
_cell.length_c   1.000
_cell.angle_alpha   90.00
_cell.angle_beta   90.00
_cell.angle_gamma   90.00
#
_symmetry.space_group_name_H-M   'P 1'
#
loop_
_entity.id
_entity.type
_entity.pdbx_description
1 polymer ?
#
loop_
_entity_poly.entity_id
_entity_poly.type
_entity_poly.pdbx_seq_one_letter_code
_entity_poly.pdbx_strand_id
1 'polypeptide(L)'
;MSKSEIAIIPSRWEEPFGRTAMEASSRGCATIISKQGGLPETTDYAIKLKKLDVKNIENETINLIINKNLRKKIQINSQKYIKHNLKTNSEIIDLMRDSLFPFKNINVNRDKLRILNIYNIGQKLNHRIYNLSLGKKFTNGFIRNGHDVIE
;
A
#
# COMPACT_ATOMS: atom_id res chain seq x y z
N MET A 1 11.77 5.99 6.69
CA MET A 1 12.11 4.61 6.28
C MET A 1 13.37 4.53 5.42
N SER A 2 13.76 5.53 4.66
CA SER A 2 14.97 5.46 3.79
C SER A 2 16.31 5.34 4.53
N LYS A 3 16.34 5.53 5.85
CA LYS A 3 17.52 5.39 6.72
C LYS A 3 17.45 4.19 7.66
N SER A 4 16.38 3.38 7.59
CA SER A 4 16.17 2.23 8.47
C SER A 4 16.49 0.95 7.73
N GLU A 5 17.25 0.04 8.34
CA GLU A 5 17.59 -1.26 7.77
C GLU A 5 16.60 -2.36 8.18
N ILE A 6 15.97 -2.21 9.33
CA ILE A 6 15.02 -3.16 9.91
C ILE A 6 13.71 -2.43 10.22
N ALA A 7 12.59 -3.06 9.95
CA ALA A 7 11.27 -2.59 10.34
C ALA A 7 10.51 -3.70 11.06
N ILE A 8 9.90 -3.36 12.20
CA ILE A 8 9.14 -4.31 13.03
C ILE A 8 7.69 -3.88 13.03
N ILE A 9 6.80 -4.77 12.57
CA ILE A 9 5.36 -4.53 12.47
C ILE A 9 4.63 -5.60 13.30
N PRO A 10 4.56 -5.43 14.63
CA PRO A 10 4.00 -6.40 15.54
C PRO A 10 2.51 -6.13 15.78
N SER A 11 1.71 -6.09 14.72
CA SER A 11 0.28 -5.84 14.86
C SER A 11 -0.38 -6.90 15.74
N ARG A 12 -1.23 -6.46 16.66
CA ARG A 12 -2.06 -7.33 17.49
C ARG A 12 -3.46 -7.52 16.93
N TRP A 13 -3.78 -6.73 15.94
CA TRP A 13 -5.08 -6.73 15.32
C TRP A 13 -5.00 -7.34 13.91
N GLU A 14 -6.09 -7.85 13.43
CA GLU A 14 -6.24 -8.46 12.10
C GLU A 14 -6.11 -7.39 11.01
N GLU A 15 -4.90 -7.19 10.53
CA GLU A 15 -4.61 -6.22 9.48
C GLU A 15 -5.28 -6.63 8.17
N PRO A 16 -6.12 -5.78 7.54
CA PRO A 16 -6.73 -6.15 6.28
C PRO A 16 -5.73 -6.40 5.16
N PHE A 17 -4.62 -5.65 5.13
CA PHE A 17 -3.65 -5.71 4.04
C PHE A 17 -2.18 -5.58 4.48
N GLY A 18 -1.88 -4.96 5.62
CA GLY A 18 -0.51 -4.79 6.09
C GLY A 18 0.34 -3.81 5.28
N ARG A 19 -0.24 -2.70 4.88
CA ARG A 19 0.38 -1.68 4.02
C ARG A 19 1.75 -1.19 4.51
N THR A 20 1.91 -1.03 5.83
CA THR A 20 3.18 -0.60 6.45
C THR A 20 4.31 -1.59 6.20
N ALA A 21 4.03 -2.90 6.24
CA ALA A 21 5.02 -3.94 5.95
C ALA A 21 5.47 -3.89 4.49
N MET A 22 4.52 -3.71 3.57
CA MET A 22 4.80 -3.57 2.15
C MET A 22 5.62 -2.31 1.84
N GLU A 23 5.28 -1.18 2.44
CA GLU A 23 6.02 0.09 2.27
C GLU A 23 7.45 -0.01 2.83
N ALA A 24 7.65 -0.67 3.97
CA ALA A 24 8.98 -0.89 4.53
C ALA A 24 9.83 -1.81 3.64
N SER A 25 9.24 -2.92 3.17
CA SER A 25 9.91 -3.87 2.27
C SER A 25 10.26 -3.23 0.92
N SER A 26 9.38 -2.42 0.35
CA SER A 26 9.64 -1.72 -0.91
C SER A 26 10.81 -0.73 -0.83
N ARG A 27 11.07 -0.22 0.37
CA ARG A 27 12.19 0.69 0.65
C ARG A 27 13.46 -0.02 1.10
N GLY A 28 13.47 -1.35 1.05
CA GLY A 28 14.65 -2.16 1.36
C GLY A 28 14.88 -2.38 2.85
N CYS A 29 13.87 -2.27 3.70
CA CYS A 29 13.96 -2.71 5.08
C CYS A 29 13.82 -4.24 5.16
N ALA A 30 14.61 -4.90 6.01
CA ALA A 30 14.31 -6.26 6.44
C ALA A 30 13.14 -6.19 7.45
N THR A 31 12.05 -6.87 7.15
CA THR A 31 10.82 -6.76 7.94
C THR A 31 10.60 -7.95 8.85
N ILE A 32 10.18 -7.66 10.09
CA ILE A 32 9.67 -8.62 11.06
C ILE A 32 8.18 -8.32 11.26
N ILE A 33 7.32 -9.31 11.02
CA ILE A 33 5.86 -9.12 11.04
C ILE A 33 5.18 -10.13 11.94
N SER A 34 4.04 -9.77 12.52
CA SER A 34 3.13 -10.72 13.16
C SER A 34 2.35 -11.51 12.09
N LYS A 35 1.66 -12.58 12.52
CA LYS A 35 0.81 -13.40 11.64
C LYS A 35 -0.66 -12.99 11.76
N GLN A 36 -0.95 -11.68 11.78
CA GLN A 36 -2.31 -11.17 11.97
C GLN A 36 -2.90 -10.71 10.64
N GLY A 37 -4.07 -11.24 10.31
CA GLY A 37 -4.80 -10.89 9.09
C GLY A 37 -3.98 -11.05 7.82
N GLY A 38 -3.99 -10.04 6.95
CA GLY A 38 -3.28 -10.02 5.68
C GLY A 38 -1.77 -9.76 5.76
N LEU A 39 -1.20 -9.49 6.94
CA LEU A 39 0.24 -9.23 7.07
C LEU A 39 1.13 -10.34 6.48
N PRO A 40 0.86 -11.64 6.72
CA PRO A 40 1.69 -12.72 6.16
C PRO A 40 1.70 -12.79 4.64
N GLU A 41 0.72 -12.18 3.98
CA GLU A 41 0.56 -12.19 2.53
C GLU A 41 1.31 -11.05 1.84
N THR A 42 1.76 -10.04 2.61
CA THR A 42 2.41 -8.85 2.05
C THR A 42 3.78 -9.14 1.44
N THR A 43 4.49 -10.14 1.96
CA THR A 43 5.78 -10.58 1.43
C THR A 43 6.16 -11.96 1.95
N ASP A 44 6.72 -12.80 1.08
CA ASP A 44 7.23 -14.12 1.43
C ASP A 44 8.56 -14.06 2.17
N TYR A 45 9.25 -12.95 2.10
CA TYR A 45 10.61 -12.79 2.61
C TYR A 45 10.69 -12.11 3.98
N ALA A 46 9.58 -11.67 4.55
CA ALA A 46 9.56 -11.14 5.93
C ALA A 46 9.79 -12.26 6.95
N ILE A 47 10.42 -11.94 8.07
CA ILE A 47 10.42 -12.81 9.25
C ILE A 47 9.02 -12.77 9.86
N LYS A 48 8.32 -13.90 9.80
CA LYS A 48 6.98 -14.09 10.36
C LYS A 48 7.12 -14.60 11.78
N LEU A 49 6.81 -13.79 12.79
CA LEU A 49 6.92 -14.15 14.20
C LEU A 49 6.14 -15.43 14.50
N LYS A 50 6.76 -16.39 15.17
CA LYS A 50 6.08 -17.62 15.62
C LYS A 50 5.05 -17.32 16.70
N LYS A 51 5.38 -16.40 17.58
CA LYS A 51 4.54 -15.97 18.69
C LYS A 51 4.70 -14.44 18.86
N LEU A 52 3.61 -13.75 19.09
CA LEU A 52 3.61 -12.31 19.26
C LEU A 52 3.88 -11.97 20.74
N ASP A 53 5.12 -12.07 21.14
CA ASP A 53 5.61 -11.70 22.44
C ASP A 53 6.94 -10.93 22.33
N VAL A 54 7.29 -10.24 23.41
CA VAL A 54 8.50 -9.41 23.48
C VAL A 54 9.76 -10.22 23.19
N LYS A 55 9.85 -11.44 23.74
CA LYS A 55 11.03 -12.30 23.60
C LYS A 55 11.26 -12.75 22.17
N ASN A 56 10.21 -13.11 21.42
CA ASN A 56 10.34 -13.46 20.00
C ASN A 56 10.73 -12.25 19.15
N ILE A 57 10.14 -11.08 19.42
CA ILE A 57 10.50 -9.83 18.72
C ILE A 57 11.97 -9.51 18.96
N GLU A 58 12.42 -9.55 20.20
CA GLU A 58 13.80 -9.31 20.59
C GLU A 58 14.76 -10.28 19.88
N ASN A 59 14.50 -11.56 19.98
CA ASN A 59 15.36 -12.61 19.38
C ASN A 59 15.49 -12.43 17.85
N GLU A 60 14.39 -12.20 17.15
CA GLU A 60 14.44 -12.01 15.69
C GLU A 60 15.10 -10.68 15.32
N THR A 61 14.93 -9.65 16.14
CA THR A 61 15.62 -8.36 15.94
C THR A 61 17.13 -8.52 16.10
N ILE A 62 17.57 -9.15 17.19
CA ILE A 62 18.99 -9.42 17.45
C ILE A 62 19.58 -10.29 16.33
N ASN A 63 18.87 -11.32 15.90
CA ASN A 63 19.28 -12.16 14.78
C ASN A 63 19.54 -11.33 13.52
N LEU A 64 18.63 -10.41 13.15
CA LEU A 64 18.83 -9.53 12.00
C LEU A 64 19.95 -8.50 12.18
N ILE A 65 20.22 -8.07 13.40
CA ILE A 65 21.32 -7.15 13.70
C ILE A 65 22.67 -7.85 13.48
N ILE A 66 22.81 -9.04 14.05
CA ILE A 66 24.07 -9.81 14.04
C ILE A 66 24.30 -10.43 12.65
N ASN A 67 23.29 -11.04 12.06
CA ASN A 67 23.41 -11.74 10.78
C ASN A 67 23.17 -10.80 9.60
N LYS A 68 24.21 -10.04 9.23
CA LYS A 68 24.18 -9.10 8.11
C LYS A 68 23.81 -9.75 6.77
N ASN A 69 24.24 -10.99 6.56
CA ASN A 69 23.95 -11.70 5.30
C ASN A 69 22.47 -12.05 5.18
N LEU A 70 21.86 -12.56 6.27
CA LEU A 70 20.42 -12.81 6.32
C LEU A 70 19.63 -11.51 6.12
N ARG A 71 20.00 -10.44 6.82
CA ARG A 71 19.39 -9.13 6.67
C ARG A 71 19.40 -8.64 5.22
N LYS A 72 20.57 -8.63 4.57
CA LYS A 72 20.71 -8.24 3.17
C LYS A 72 19.89 -9.10 2.23
N LYS A 73 19.87 -10.41 2.45
CA LYS A 73 19.06 -11.34 1.64
C LYS A 73 17.57 -10.99 1.72
N ILE A 74 17.06 -10.75 2.93
CA ILE A 74 15.66 -10.34 3.13
C ILE A 74 15.38 -8.99 2.44
N GLN A 75 16.23 -7.99 2.64
CA GLN A 75 16.09 -6.66 2.06
C GLN A 75 15.97 -6.72 0.53
N ILE A 76 16.88 -7.41 -0.13
CA ILE A 76 16.92 -7.49 -1.59
C ILE A 76 15.71 -8.26 -2.13
N ASN A 77 15.44 -9.42 -1.55
CA ASN A 77 14.36 -10.30 -2.04
C ASN A 77 12.98 -9.68 -1.81
N SER A 78 12.74 -9.10 -0.62
CA SER A 78 11.48 -8.40 -0.34
C SER A 78 11.26 -7.23 -1.29
N GLN A 79 12.30 -6.44 -1.56
CA GLN A 79 12.18 -5.30 -2.45
C GLN A 79 11.87 -5.73 -3.90
N LYS A 80 12.52 -6.77 -4.39
CA LYS A 80 12.26 -7.34 -5.72
C LYS A 80 10.84 -7.91 -5.82
N TYR A 81 10.42 -8.67 -4.82
CA TYR A 81 9.11 -9.28 -4.75
C TYR A 81 7.99 -8.22 -4.80
N ILE A 82 8.09 -7.19 -3.96
CA ILE A 82 7.09 -6.12 -3.93
C ILE A 82 7.01 -5.37 -5.26
N LYS A 83 8.15 -5.02 -5.85
CA LYS A 83 8.18 -4.31 -7.14
C LYS A 83 7.56 -5.15 -8.26
N HIS A 84 7.86 -6.44 -8.29
CA HIS A 84 7.32 -7.35 -9.30
C HIS A 84 5.81 -7.52 -9.14
N ASN A 85 5.36 -7.87 -7.93
CA ASN A 85 3.94 -8.16 -7.68
C ASN A 85 3.04 -6.93 -7.83
N LEU A 86 3.49 -5.74 -7.40
CA LEU A 86 2.71 -4.52 -7.61
C LEU A 86 2.48 -4.24 -9.10
N LYS A 87 3.52 -4.41 -9.92
CA LYS A 87 3.42 -4.21 -11.36
C LYS A 87 2.47 -5.24 -11.99
N THR A 88 2.69 -6.52 -11.70
CA THR A 88 1.87 -7.61 -12.23
C THR A 88 0.41 -7.48 -11.83
N ASN A 89 0.12 -7.17 -10.56
CA ASN A 89 -1.25 -6.99 -10.09
C ASN A 89 -1.94 -5.79 -10.75
N SER A 90 -1.24 -4.69 -10.96
CA SER A 90 -1.78 -3.55 -11.71
C SER A 90 -2.11 -3.92 -13.14
N GLU A 91 -1.23 -4.64 -13.83
CA GLU A 91 -1.43 -5.12 -15.19
C GLU A 91 -2.64 -6.08 -15.27
N ILE A 92 -2.78 -7.00 -14.31
CA ILE A 92 -3.93 -7.93 -14.23
C ILE A 92 -5.24 -7.16 -14.02
N ILE A 93 -5.26 -6.18 -13.12
CA ILE A 93 -6.45 -5.36 -12.85
C ILE A 93 -6.83 -4.57 -14.12
N ASP A 94 -5.85 -3.99 -14.81
CA ASP A 94 -6.09 -3.28 -16.06
C ASP A 94 -6.64 -4.20 -17.16
N LEU A 95 -6.08 -5.40 -17.31
CA LEU A 95 -6.59 -6.41 -18.25
C LEU A 95 -8.01 -6.87 -17.91
N MET A 96 -8.30 -7.11 -16.62
CA MET A 96 -9.65 -7.46 -16.16
C MET A 96 -10.64 -6.34 -16.45
N ARG A 97 -10.29 -5.10 -16.13
CA ARG A 97 -11.12 -3.94 -16.43
C ARG A 97 -11.40 -3.84 -17.93
N ASP A 98 -10.36 -3.93 -18.75
CA ASP A 98 -10.49 -3.80 -20.20
C ASP A 98 -11.28 -4.95 -20.83
N SER A 99 -11.30 -6.14 -20.21
CA SER A 99 -12.12 -7.28 -20.64
C SER A 99 -13.60 -7.10 -20.28
N LEU A 100 -13.87 -6.55 -19.10
CA LEU A 100 -15.25 -6.32 -18.62
C LEU A 100 -15.90 -5.09 -19.27
N PHE A 101 -15.09 -4.09 -19.57
CA PHE A 101 -15.51 -2.83 -20.18
C PHE A 101 -14.63 -2.55 -21.40
N PRO A 102 -14.90 -3.16 -22.55
CA PRO A 102 -14.13 -2.88 -23.75
C PRO A 102 -14.38 -1.44 -24.21
N PHE A 103 -13.64 -0.51 -23.62
CA PHE A 103 -13.68 0.92 -23.97
C PHE A 103 -13.18 1.23 -25.39
N LYS A 104 -12.89 0.20 -26.18
CA LYS A 104 -12.29 0.33 -27.52
C LYS A 104 -13.06 1.18 -28.51
N ASN A 105 -14.32 1.53 -28.23
CA ASN A 105 -15.15 2.31 -29.14
C ASN A 105 -15.99 3.40 -28.46
N ILE A 106 -15.68 3.77 -27.24
CA ILE A 106 -16.17 5.05 -26.77
C ILE A 106 -15.28 6.09 -27.45
N ASN A 107 -15.65 6.50 -28.65
CA ASN A 107 -15.41 7.87 -29.05
C ASN A 107 -16.04 8.70 -27.96
N VAL A 108 -15.27 8.98 -26.93
CA VAL A 108 -15.60 9.99 -25.97
C VAL A 108 -15.49 11.28 -26.79
N ASN A 109 -16.56 11.58 -27.52
CA ASN A 109 -16.87 12.93 -27.80
C ASN A 109 -16.78 13.56 -26.41
N ARG A 110 -15.71 14.33 -26.19
CA ARG A 110 -15.39 14.88 -24.86
C ARG A 110 -16.35 16.05 -24.59
N ASP A 111 -17.64 15.73 -24.65
CA ASP A 111 -18.64 16.68 -24.23
C ASP A 111 -18.39 16.98 -22.76
N LYS A 112 -18.25 18.24 -22.49
CA LYS A 112 -18.04 18.74 -21.16
C LYS A 112 -19.24 18.34 -20.29
N LEU A 113 -19.01 17.43 -19.33
CA LEU A 113 -20.06 16.96 -18.44
C LEU A 113 -20.22 17.90 -17.25
N ARG A 114 -21.43 18.04 -16.77
CA ARG A 114 -21.73 18.59 -15.44
C ARG A 114 -21.80 17.44 -14.45
N ILE A 115 -20.89 17.45 -13.49
CA ILE A 115 -20.76 16.38 -12.50
C ILE A 115 -21.10 16.93 -11.13
N LEU A 116 -22.10 16.35 -10.47
CA LEU A 116 -22.38 16.59 -9.05
C LEU A 116 -21.60 15.57 -8.24
N ASN A 117 -20.58 16.02 -7.51
CA ASN A 117 -19.76 15.16 -6.65
C ASN A 117 -20.15 15.36 -5.18
N ILE A 118 -20.97 14.44 -4.66
CA ILE A 118 -21.41 14.46 -3.26
C ILE A 118 -20.49 13.53 -2.46
N TYR A 119 -19.82 14.07 -1.46
CA TYR A 119 -18.97 13.31 -0.58
C TYR A 119 -19.00 13.84 0.85
N ASN A 120 -18.76 12.96 1.79
CA ASN A 120 -18.66 13.35 3.18
C ASN A 120 -17.34 14.11 3.41
N ILE A 121 -17.45 15.39 3.71
CA ILE A 121 -16.33 16.18 4.21
C ILE A 121 -16.14 15.70 5.64
N GLY A 122 -15.29 14.66 5.81
CA GLY A 122 -15.01 14.07 7.12
C GLY A 122 -14.74 15.15 8.17
N GLN A 123 -15.10 14.85 9.42
CA GLN A 123 -14.98 15.75 10.56
C GLN A 123 -13.68 16.56 10.48
N LYS A 124 -13.78 17.87 10.70
CA LYS A 124 -12.63 18.78 10.83
C LYS A 124 -11.72 18.27 11.96
N LEU A 125 -10.86 17.35 11.67
CA LEU A 125 -9.71 17.05 12.48
C LEU A 125 -8.78 18.26 12.33
N ASN A 126 -8.42 18.91 13.42
CA ASN A 126 -7.63 20.13 13.50
C ASN A 126 -6.22 20.06 12.88
N HIS A 127 -5.93 19.06 12.07
CA HIS A 127 -4.64 18.90 11.40
C HIS A 127 -4.78 19.18 9.90
N ARG A 128 -4.10 20.22 9.44
CA ARG A 128 -4.01 20.69 8.05
C ARG A 128 -3.67 19.60 7.02
N ILE A 129 -3.23 18.41 7.44
CA ILE A 129 -2.78 17.31 6.60
C ILE A 129 -3.94 16.44 6.07
N TYR A 130 -5.11 16.45 6.70
CA TYR A 130 -6.23 15.57 6.33
C TYR A 130 -7.35 16.23 5.52
N ASN A 131 -7.16 17.45 5.05
CA ASN A 131 -8.12 18.14 4.15
C ASN A 131 -8.16 17.58 2.71
N LEU A 132 -7.42 16.52 2.42
CA LEU A 132 -7.50 15.83 1.14
C LEU A 132 -8.48 14.66 1.27
N SER A 133 -9.77 14.96 1.42
CA SER A 133 -10.80 13.92 1.31
C SER A 133 -10.69 13.24 -0.06
N LEU A 134 -10.98 11.95 -0.10
CA LEU A 134 -11.00 11.19 -1.36
C LEU A 134 -11.94 11.85 -2.37
N GLY A 135 -13.08 12.38 -1.91
CA GLY A 135 -14.03 13.14 -2.73
C GLY A 135 -13.39 14.34 -3.42
N LYS A 136 -12.57 15.12 -2.71
CA LYS A 136 -11.87 16.26 -3.30
C LYS A 136 -10.83 15.88 -4.35
N LYS A 137 -10.22 14.69 -4.21
CA LYS A 137 -9.34 14.15 -5.25
C LYS A 137 -10.11 13.81 -6.53
N PHE A 138 -11.33 13.27 -6.41
CA PHE A 138 -12.19 13.01 -7.55
C PHE A 138 -12.63 14.32 -8.21
N THR A 139 -13.08 15.32 -7.45
CA THR A 139 -13.39 16.65 -7.99
C THR A 139 -12.23 17.19 -8.81
N ASN A 140 -11.02 17.20 -8.25
CA ASN A 140 -9.83 17.68 -8.96
C ASN A 140 -9.53 16.86 -10.22
N GLY A 141 -9.77 15.55 -10.19
CA GLY A 141 -9.61 14.67 -11.34
C GLY A 141 -10.58 15.03 -12.46
N PHE A 142 -11.86 15.22 -12.14
CA PHE A 142 -12.88 15.62 -13.11
C PHE A 142 -12.59 16.99 -13.73
N ILE A 143 -12.24 17.99 -12.91
CA ILE A 143 -11.88 19.33 -13.38
C ILE A 143 -10.67 19.26 -14.34
N ARG A 144 -9.64 18.50 -13.99
CA ARG A 144 -8.44 18.32 -14.85
C ARG A 144 -8.77 17.65 -16.19
N ASN A 145 -9.82 16.83 -16.22
CA ASN A 145 -10.33 16.21 -17.45
C ASN A 145 -11.30 17.10 -18.22
N GLY A 146 -11.49 18.35 -17.79
CA GLY A 146 -12.28 19.36 -18.50
C GLY A 146 -13.78 19.37 -18.17
N HIS A 147 -14.21 18.66 -17.13
CA HIS A 147 -15.61 18.64 -16.70
C HIS A 147 -15.95 19.78 -15.74
N ASP A 148 -17.22 20.21 -15.74
CA ASP A 148 -17.75 21.10 -14.72
C ASP A 148 -18.16 20.29 -13.49
N VAL A 149 -17.66 20.67 -12.31
CA VAL A 149 -17.97 19.94 -11.06
C VAL A 149 -18.62 20.88 -10.07
N ILE A 150 -19.74 20.42 -9.50
CA ILE A 150 -20.44 21.05 -8.38
C ILE A 150 -20.18 20.19 -7.14
N GLU A 151 -19.74 20.80 -6.05
CA GLU A 151 -19.49 20.15 -4.74
C GLU A 151 -20.63 20.48 -3.76
#